data_68442a1295ac9d3d33b8863a9982123f
#
_entry.id   68442a1295ac9d3d33b8863a9982123f
#
_cell.length_a   1.000
_cell.length_b   1.000
_cell.length_c   1.000
_cell.angle_alpha   90.00
_cell.angle_beta   90.00
_cell.angle_gamma   90.00
#
_symmetry.space_group_name_H-M   'P 1'
#
loop_
_entity.id
_entity.type
_entity.pdbx_description
1 polymer ?
#
loop_
_entity_poly.entity_id
_entity_poly.type
_entity_poly.pdbx_seq_one_letter_code
_entity_poly.pdbx_strand_id
1 'polypeptide(L)'
;MSQWIKKLPLAPIYLCFLLVWLYFAIYSGERLAYLGYSLLIARLIWHYPRKKWLPTLAILIAFSFFFYARRELAERAFQTQPAPARQVLVLPDTVKVNGDSLSFRGRIDGRLYQLYYKLASPREKKTFQKLTDLVTLEIEAEFNLAEERRNFSGFDYQAYLKSQGIYRTVKISRIMSSRSSQSTNPFDWLSVWRRKALVFIKSTFPSPMSHYMTGLLFGDLDIDFAEMNGLYSSLGIIHLFALSGMQVGFFMDVFRKILLRIGLRMETVDWLQFP
;
A
#
# COMPACT_ATOMS: atom_id res chain seq x y z
N MET A 1 -9.72 23.42 -19.40
CA MET A 1 -10.36 23.17 -18.10
C MET A 1 -11.87 23.22 -18.32
N SER A 2 -12.54 22.06 -18.26
CA SER A 2 -13.91 21.88 -18.75
C SER A 2 -14.91 22.78 -17.99
N GLN A 3 -15.95 23.24 -18.68
CA GLN A 3 -17.02 24.09 -18.09
C GLN A 3 -17.74 23.40 -16.91
N TRP A 4 -17.65 22.08 -16.79
CA TRP A 4 -18.23 21.29 -15.71
C TRP A 4 -17.56 21.56 -14.35
N ILE A 5 -16.22 21.74 -14.33
CA ILE A 5 -15.46 22.04 -13.09
C ILE A 5 -15.90 23.39 -12.50
N LYS A 6 -16.28 24.35 -13.37
CA LYS A 6 -16.80 25.66 -12.94
C LYS A 6 -18.20 25.58 -12.31
N LYS A 7 -18.97 24.53 -12.59
CA LYS A 7 -20.33 24.32 -12.07
C LYS A 7 -20.37 23.53 -10.77
N LEU A 8 -19.29 22.88 -10.37
CA LEU A 8 -19.25 22.16 -9.08
C LEU A 8 -19.39 23.15 -7.91
N PRO A 9 -20.24 22.83 -6.92
CA PRO A 9 -20.44 23.68 -5.74
C PRO A 9 -19.19 23.79 -4.86
N LEU A 10 -18.26 22.87 -5.03
CA LEU A 10 -16.99 22.77 -4.30
C LEU A 10 -15.85 23.33 -5.16
N ALA A 11 -14.75 23.74 -4.51
CA ALA A 11 -13.48 24.02 -5.16
C ALA A 11 -12.64 22.72 -5.20
N PRO A 12 -12.79 21.84 -6.21
CA PRO A 12 -12.34 20.45 -6.11
C PRO A 12 -10.82 20.32 -5.92
N ILE A 13 -10.04 21.11 -6.63
CA ILE A 13 -8.56 21.05 -6.48
C ILE A 13 -8.14 21.54 -5.09
N TYR A 14 -8.77 22.60 -4.61
CA TYR A 14 -8.46 23.14 -3.29
C TYR A 14 -8.93 22.21 -2.18
N LEU A 15 -10.06 21.53 -2.38
CA LEU A 15 -10.55 20.50 -1.46
C LEU A 15 -9.58 19.32 -1.35
N CYS A 16 -9.09 18.81 -2.46
CA CYS A 16 -8.09 17.73 -2.46
C CYS A 16 -6.83 18.14 -1.68
N PHE A 17 -6.33 19.35 -1.92
CA PHE A 17 -5.17 19.87 -1.21
C PHE A 17 -5.41 20.00 0.29
N LEU A 18 -6.58 20.51 0.70
CA LEU A 18 -6.98 20.60 2.11
C LEU A 18 -7.11 19.23 2.77
N LEU A 19 -7.63 18.22 2.07
CA LEU A 19 -7.76 16.86 2.61
C LEU A 19 -6.38 16.20 2.82
N VAL A 20 -5.46 16.37 1.88
CA VAL A 20 -4.08 15.89 2.02
C VAL A 20 -3.38 16.57 3.19
N TRP A 21 -3.55 17.89 3.32
CA TRP A 21 -2.95 18.64 4.43
C TRP A 21 -3.57 18.27 5.78
N LEU A 22 -4.88 18.08 5.84
CA LEU A 22 -5.61 17.58 7.01
C LEU A 22 -5.09 16.22 7.46
N TYR A 23 -4.95 15.29 6.50
CA TYR A 23 -4.38 13.99 6.77
C TYR A 23 -2.98 14.13 7.39
N PHE A 24 -2.12 14.92 6.76
CA PHE A 24 -0.76 15.16 7.25
C PHE A 24 -0.78 15.78 8.68
N ALA A 25 -1.59 16.80 8.93
CA ALA A 25 -1.69 17.44 10.23
C ALA A 25 -2.13 16.47 11.34
N ILE A 26 -3.13 15.62 11.08
CA ILE A 26 -3.64 14.66 12.06
C ILE A 26 -2.61 13.57 12.37
N TYR A 27 -1.90 13.07 11.35
CA TYR A 27 -0.97 11.95 11.52
C TYR A 27 0.43 12.38 11.99
N SER A 28 0.90 13.58 11.60
CA SER A 28 2.17 14.11 12.10
C SER A 28 2.08 14.62 13.54
N GLY A 29 0.91 15.16 13.93
CA GLY A 29 0.73 15.81 15.22
C GLY A 29 1.48 17.15 15.38
N GLU A 30 2.12 17.63 14.32
CA GLU A 30 2.96 18.83 14.32
C GLU A 30 2.12 20.11 14.42
N ARG A 31 2.45 20.99 15.38
CA ARG A 31 1.74 22.27 15.61
C ARG A 31 1.75 23.16 14.37
N LEU A 32 2.86 23.21 13.65
CA LEU A 32 3.01 23.98 12.40
C LEU A 32 2.08 23.47 11.28
N ALA A 33 1.82 22.15 11.23
CA ALA A 33 0.88 21.58 10.26
C ALA A 33 -0.56 22.04 10.53
N TYR A 34 -0.98 22.10 11.80
CA TYR A 34 -2.30 22.64 12.17
C TYR A 34 -2.42 24.13 11.90
N LEU A 35 -1.36 24.91 12.14
CA LEU A 35 -1.33 26.33 11.82
C LEU A 35 -1.45 26.58 10.32
N GLY A 36 -0.69 25.83 9.50
CA GLY A 36 -0.80 25.88 8.05
C GLY A 36 -2.21 25.50 7.55
N TYR A 37 -2.81 24.47 8.12
CA TYR A 37 -4.18 24.05 7.81
C TYR A 37 -5.20 25.16 8.13
N SER A 38 -5.06 25.81 9.29
CA SER A 38 -5.94 26.92 9.69
C SER A 38 -5.85 28.11 8.76
N LEU A 39 -4.64 28.46 8.29
CA LEU A 39 -4.43 29.53 7.31
C LEU A 39 -5.08 29.18 5.96
N LEU A 40 -5.02 27.94 5.54
CA LEU A 40 -5.66 27.50 4.29
C LEU A 40 -7.20 27.53 4.39
N ILE A 41 -7.77 27.20 5.57
CA ILE A 41 -9.21 27.35 5.81
C ILE A 41 -9.61 28.82 5.82
N ALA A 42 -8.84 29.69 6.49
CA ALA A 42 -9.10 31.12 6.49
C ALA A 42 -9.09 31.70 5.06
N ARG A 43 -8.12 31.28 4.23
CA ARG A 43 -8.08 31.64 2.80
C ARG A 43 -9.28 31.10 2.02
N LEU A 44 -9.75 29.88 2.30
CA LEU A 44 -10.93 29.30 1.68
C LEU A 44 -12.16 30.19 1.95
N ILE A 45 -12.37 30.56 3.21
CA ILE A 45 -13.50 31.38 3.64
C ILE A 45 -13.42 32.77 3.03
N TRP A 46 -12.24 33.36 2.94
CA TRP A 46 -12.06 34.70 2.38
C TRP A 46 -12.26 34.74 0.87
N HIS A 47 -11.72 33.76 0.14
CA HIS A 47 -11.65 33.81 -1.33
C HIS A 47 -12.90 33.25 -2.03
N TYR A 48 -13.64 32.35 -1.40
CA TYR A 48 -14.79 31.69 -2.02
C TYR A 48 -16.12 32.15 -1.43
N PRO A 49 -17.19 32.25 -2.24
CA PRO A 49 -18.53 32.59 -1.76
C PRO A 49 -19.10 31.49 -0.85
N ARG A 50 -20.01 31.86 0.07
CA ARG A 50 -20.62 30.95 1.06
C ARG A 50 -21.16 29.65 0.44
N LYS A 51 -21.75 29.72 -0.73
CA LYS A 51 -22.29 28.55 -1.45
C LYS A 51 -21.23 27.50 -1.82
N LYS A 52 -19.94 27.87 -1.86
CA LYS A 52 -18.82 26.95 -2.19
C LYS A 52 -18.04 26.52 -0.95
N TRP A 53 -17.71 27.43 -0.05
CA TRP A 53 -16.88 27.06 1.09
C TRP A 53 -17.66 26.31 2.17
N LEU A 54 -18.97 26.52 2.33
CA LEU A 54 -19.77 25.87 3.37
C LEU A 54 -19.87 24.34 3.15
N PRO A 55 -20.20 23.81 1.96
CA PRO A 55 -20.16 22.38 1.71
C PRO A 55 -18.72 21.81 1.78
N THR A 56 -17.72 22.59 1.36
CA THR A 56 -16.30 22.17 1.50
C THR A 56 -15.93 21.98 2.97
N LEU A 57 -16.33 22.91 3.83
CA LEU A 57 -16.07 22.83 5.27
C LEU A 57 -16.79 21.64 5.91
N ALA A 58 -18.04 21.37 5.52
CA ALA A 58 -18.78 20.20 6.00
C ALA A 58 -18.07 18.88 5.64
N ILE A 59 -17.54 18.77 4.43
CA ILE A 59 -16.74 17.62 4.00
C ILE A 59 -15.45 17.52 4.84
N LEU A 60 -14.74 18.63 5.03
CA LEU A 60 -13.52 18.64 5.84
C LEU A 60 -13.78 18.23 7.29
N ILE A 61 -14.88 18.65 7.89
CA ILE A 61 -15.28 18.23 9.24
C ILE A 61 -15.55 16.72 9.29
N ALA A 62 -16.29 16.19 8.30
CA ALA A 62 -16.57 14.76 8.22
C ALA A 62 -15.28 13.94 8.08
N PHE A 63 -14.34 14.37 7.20
CA PHE A 63 -13.05 13.72 7.06
C PHE A 63 -12.13 13.89 8.26
N SER A 64 -12.21 15.02 8.98
CA SER A 64 -11.49 15.22 10.24
C SER A 64 -11.93 14.20 11.28
N PHE A 65 -13.24 14.00 11.43
CA PHE A 65 -13.79 12.99 12.32
C PHE A 65 -13.37 11.57 11.88
N PHE A 66 -13.46 11.27 10.59
CA PHE A 66 -13.04 9.99 10.05
C PHE A 66 -11.56 9.68 10.31
N PHE A 67 -10.66 10.62 10.00
CA PHE A 67 -9.22 10.43 10.21
C PHE A 67 -8.88 10.34 11.70
N TYR A 68 -9.51 11.15 12.55
CA TYR A 68 -9.31 11.10 13.99
C TYR A 68 -9.81 9.76 14.57
N ALA A 69 -11.01 9.33 14.22
CA ALA A 69 -11.55 8.05 14.66
C ALA A 69 -10.67 6.86 14.18
N ARG A 70 -10.20 6.92 12.94
CA ARG A 70 -9.29 5.90 12.41
C ARG A 70 -7.95 5.86 13.15
N ARG A 71 -7.39 7.02 13.49
CA ARG A 71 -6.17 7.12 14.29
C ARG A 71 -6.39 6.53 15.69
N GLU A 72 -7.46 6.91 16.36
CA GLU A 72 -7.80 6.42 17.70
C GLU A 72 -8.01 4.90 17.71
N LEU A 73 -8.75 4.36 16.74
CA LEU A 73 -8.92 2.91 16.59
C LEU A 73 -7.57 2.20 16.36
N ALA A 74 -6.68 2.83 15.60
CA ALA A 74 -5.35 2.34 15.34
C ALA A 74 -4.49 2.30 16.61
N GLU A 75 -4.52 3.36 17.41
CA GLU A 75 -3.78 3.45 18.67
C GLU A 75 -4.32 2.44 19.69
N ARG A 76 -5.64 2.29 19.80
CA ARG A 76 -6.26 1.23 20.64
C ARG A 76 -5.84 -0.17 20.18
N ALA A 77 -5.84 -0.42 18.88
CA ALA A 77 -5.40 -1.71 18.32
C ALA A 77 -3.91 -1.98 18.60
N PHE A 78 -3.09 -0.93 18.67
CA PHE A 78 -1.68 -1.02 19.04
C PHE A 78 -1.47 -1.37 20.52
N GLN A 79 -2.29 -0.79 21.40
CA GLN A 79 -2.20 -1.00 22.85
C GLN A 79 -2.73 -2.37 23.28
N THR A 80 -3.73 -2.91 22.55
CA THR A 80 -4.36 -4.19 22.88
C THR A 80 -3.42 -5.34 22.55
N GLN A 81 -3.10 -6.18 23.53
CA GLN A 81 -2.41 -7.45 23.25
C GLN A 81 -3.37 -8.40 22.53
N PRO A 82 -3.03 -8.87 21.33
CA PRO A 82 -3.85 -9.85 20.64
C PRO A 82 -3.80 -11.20 21.39
N ALA A 83 -4.90 -11.91 21.35
CA ALA A 83 -4.93 -13.30 21.83
C ALA A 83 -3.93 -14.15 21.02
N PRO A 84 -3.42 -15.26 21.58
CA PRO A 84 -2.53 -16.17 20.85
C PRO A 84 -3.21 -16.59 19.55
N ALA A 85 -2.58 -16.21 18.42
CA ALA A 85 -3.13 -16.47 17.11
C ALA A 85 -2.95 -17.92 16.72
N ARG A 86 -4.00 -18.55 16.24
CA ARG A 86 -3.96 -19.89 15.73
C ARG A 86 -4.03 -19.96 14.21
N GLN A 87 -4.71 -19.00 13.57
CA GLN A 87 -4.92 -19.00 12.12
C GLN A 87 -4.57 -17.68 11.49
N VAL A 88 -3.83 -17.72 10.38
CA VAL A 88 -3.47 -16.55 9.58
C VAL A 88 -3.76 -16.79 8.10
N LEU A 89 -4.49 -15.88 7.50
CA LEU A 89 -4.66 -15.84 6.05
C LEU A 89 -3.45 -15.14 5.43
N VAL A 90 -2.68 -15.86 4.64
CA VAL A 90 -1.46 -15.36 3.97
C VAL A 90 -1.85 -14.58 2.72
N LEU A 91 -1.28 -13.39 2.55
CA LEU A 91 -1.36 -12.60 1.32
C LEU A 91 -0.19 -12.97 0.40
N PRO A 92 -0.41 -13.72 -0.69
CA PRO A 92 0.66 -14.36 -1.44
C PRO A 92 1.61 -13.38 -2.14
N ASP A 93 1.14 -12.21 -2.55
CA ASP A 93 1.96 -11.16 -3.18
C ASP A 93 3.02 -10.54 -2.26
N THR A 94 2.85 -10.70 -0.96
CA THR A 94 3.77 -10.17 0.06
C THR A 94 4.80 -11.17 0.53
N VAL A 95 4.72 -12.43 0.07
CA VAL A 95 5.63 -13.51 0.46
C VAL A 95 7.02 -13.27 -0.10
N LYS A 96 7.98 -13.07 0.79
CA LYS A 96 9.40 -12.90 0.48
C LYS A 96 10.22 -13.95 1.20
N VAL A 97 11.05 -14.65 0.45
CA VAL A 97 11.97 -15.68 0.97
C VAL A 97 13.39 -15.16 0.77
N ASN A 98 14.07 -14.95 1.87
CA ASN A 98 15.44 -14.44 1.89
C ASN A 98 16.33 -15.40 2.68
N GLY A 99 17.18 -16.16 2.00
CA GLY A 99 17.92 -17.24 2.64
C GLY A 99 16.97 -18.25 3.28
N ASP A 100 17.06 -18.43 4.59
CA ASP A 100 16.16 -19.25 5.39
C ASP A 100 15.07 -18.44 6.10
N SER A 101 15.01 -17.14 5.85
CA SER A 101 14.00 -16.25 6.43
C SER A 101 12.83 -16.09 5.48
N LEU A 102 11.63 -16.37 5.97
CA LEU A 102 10.38 -16.11 5.32
C LEU A 102 9.71 -14.91 5.97
N SER A 103 9.32 -13.92 5.18
CA SER A 103 8.50 -12.81 5.63
C SER A 103 7.29 -12.65 4.73
N PHE A 104 6.15 -12.35 5.31
CA PHE A 104 4.91 -12.12 4.58
C PHE A 104 3.93 -11.29 5.41
N ARG A 105 2.91 -10.77 4.75
CA ARG A 105 1.76 -10.15 5.42
C ARG A 105 0.61 -11.14 5.45
N GLY A 106 -0.10 -11.13 6.57
CA GLY A 106 -1.28 -11.97 6.72
C GLY A 106 -2.33 -11.31 7.58
N ARG A 107 -3.56 -11.79 7.46
CA ARG A 107 -4.67 -11.34 8.31
C ARG A 107 -4.95 -12.35 9.39
N ILE A 108 -5.05 -11.84 10.61
CA ILE A 108 -5.47 -12.58 11.80
C ILE A 108 -6.67 -11.82 12.35
N ASP A 109 -7.82 -12.46 12.46
CA ASP A 109 -9.08 -11.83 12.93
C ASP A 109 -9.40 -10.51 12.21
N GLY A 110 -9.20 -10.47 10.88
CA GLY A 110 -9.45 -9.31 10.04
C GLY A 110 -8.39 -8.19 10.11
N ARG A 111 -7.41 -8.28 10.99
CA ARG A 111 -6.31 -7.30 11.13
C ARG A 111 -5.06 -7.74 10.39
N LEU A 112 -4.34 -6.78 9.83
CA LEU A 112 -3.12 -7.01 9.06
C LEU A 112 -1.90 -7.04 9.98
N TYR A 113 -1.04 -8.05 9.80
CA TYR A 113 0.21 -8.25 10.53
C TYR A 113 1.36 -8.50 9.56
N GLN A 114 2.56 -8.12 9.98
CA GLN A 114 3.81 -8.54 9.35
C GLN A 114 4.34 -9.77 10.09
N LEU A 115 4.51 -10.89 9.37
CA LEU A 115 4.89 -12.16 9.95
C LEU A 115 6.30 -12.54 9.49
N TYR A 116 7.02 -13.18 10.39
CA TYR A 116 8.37 -13.69 10.16
C TYR A 116 8.44 -15.14 10.61
N TYR A 117 9.05 -15.97 9.78
CA TYR A 117 9.26 -17.38 10.05
C TYR A 117 10.64 -17.81 9.58
N LYS A 118 11.33 -18.64 10.37
CA LYS A 118 12.59 -19.27 9.95
C LYS A 118 12.27 -20.62 9.35
N LEU A 119 12.51 -20.77 8.05
CA LEU A 119 12.26 -22.00 7.31
C LEU A 119 13.09 -23.15 7.85
N ALA A 120 12.46 -24.29 8.13
CA ALA A 120 13.09 -25.45 8.68
C ALA A 120 13.76 -26.34 7.62
N SER A 121 13.30 -26.25 6.34
CA SER A 121 13.78 -27.14 5.30
C SER A 121 13.79 -26.50 3.90
N PRO A 122 14.66 -27.00 2.98
CA PRO A 122 14.64 -26.57 1.57
C PRO A 122 13.32 -26.87 0.86
N ARG A 123 12.56 -27.87 1.33
CA ARG A 123 11.24 -28.20 0.77
C ARG A 123 10.22 -27.13 1.11
N GLU A 124 10.19 -26.67 2.36
CA GLU A 124 9.36 -25.53 2.76
C GLU A 124 9.70 -24.27 1.94
N LYS A 125 10.98 -23.98 1.76
CA LYS A 125 11.45 -22.87 0.95
C LYS A 125 10.84 -22.91 -0.46
N LYS A 126 10.93 -24.04 -1.15
CA LYS A 126 10.36 -24.24 -2.49
C LYS A 126 8.84 -24.09 -2.49
N THR A 127 8.15 -24.55 -1.43
CA THR A 127 6.70 -24.45 -1.30
C THR A 127 6.27 -22.98 -1.21
N PHE A 128 6.89 -22.19 -0.35
CA PHE A 128 6.56 -20.77 -0.21
C PHE A 128 7.01 -19.92 -1.40
N GLN A 129 8.09 -20.27 -2.06
CA GLN A 129 8.51 -19.61 -3.31
C GLN A 129 7.49 -19.78 -4.43
N LYS A 130 6.87 -20.97 -4.52
CA LYS A 130 5.85 -21.31 -5.53
C LYS A 130 4.42 -20.97 -5.10
N LEU A 131 4.23 -20.52 -3.87
CA LEU A 131 2.90 -20.16 -3.36
C LEU A 131 2.30 -19.02 -4.17
N THR A 132 1.16 -19.28 -4.82
CA THR A 132 0.43 -18.30 -5.65
C THR A 132 -0.96 -18.01 -5.13
N ASP A 133 -1.57 -18.95 -4.44
CA ASP A 133 -2.96 -18.85 -4.00
C ASP A 133 -3.06 -18.49 -2.52
N LEU A 134 -4.25 -18.09 -2.10
CA LEU A 134 -4.53 -17.81 -0.70
C LEU A 134 -4.44 -19.09 0.14
N VAL A 135 -3.72 -19.01 1.23
CA VAL A 135 -3.54 -20.11 2.17
C VAL A 135 -3.80 -19.61 3.58
N THR A 136 -4.55 -20.38 4.33
CA THR A 136 -4.64 -20.21 5.78
C THR A 136 -3.67 -21.16 6.46
N LEU A 137 -2.76 -20.57 7.23
CA LEU A 137 -1.81 -21.31 8.06
C LEU A 137 -2.32 -21.37 9.49
N GLU A 138 -2.22 -22.52 10.10
CA GLU A 138 -2.35 -22.70 11.54
C GLU A 138 -0.97 -22.61 12.16
N ILE A 139 -0.77 -21.62 13.04
CA ILE A 139 0.55 -21.23 13.53
C ILE A 139 0.59 -21.21 15.06
N GLU A 140 1.78 -21.44 15.58
CA GLU A 140 2.19 -21.07 16.93
C GLU A 140 3.13 -19.87 16.84
N ALA A 141 2.76 -18.74 17.45
CA ALA A 141 3.43 -17.48 17.21
C ALA A 141 3.38 -16.54 18.41
N GLU A 142 4.39 -15.68 18.49
CA GLU A 142 4.51 -14.59 19.44
C GLU A 142 4.26 -13.25 18.76
N PHE A 143 3.49 -12.40 19.42
CA PHE A 143 3.23 -11.04 18.98
C PHE A 143 4.22 -10.07 19.62
N ASN A 144 4.95 -9.35 18.78
CA ASN A 144 5.92 -8.39 19.21
C ASN A 144 5.59 -6.99 18.67
N LEU A 145 6.03 -5.95 19.37
CA LEU A 145 6.07 -4.61 18.80
C LEU A 145 7.18 -4.56 17.75
N ALA A 146 6.94 -3.81 16.67
CA ALA A 146 8.02 -3.53 15.73
C ALA A 146 9.12 -2.74 16.44
N GLU A 147 10.35 -3.00 16.07
CA GLU A 147 11.51 -2.28 16.64
C GLU A 147 11.40 -0.78 16.34
N GLU A 148 11.58 0.01 17.39
CA GLU A 148 11.67 1.46 17.26
C GLU A 148 13.02 1.84 16.63
N ARG A 149 13.04 3.04 16.07
CA ARG A 149 14.25 3.60 15.49
C ARG A 149 15.38 3.69 16.54
N ARG A 150 16.49 3.02 16.29
CA ARG A 150 17.65 3.02 17.18
C ARG A 150 18.60 4.22 16.95
N ASN A 151 18.62 4.76 15.72
CA ASN A 151 19.51 5.87 15.33
C ASN A 151 18.69 7.11 14.93
N PHE A 152 19.18 8.31 15.25
CA PHE A 152 18.49 9.58 14.99
C PHE A 152 18.12 9.81 13.51
N SER A 153 18.94 9.35 12.57
CA SER A 153 18.70 9.44 11.13
C SER A 153 18.30 8.13 10.48
N GLY A 154 18.10 7.07 11.28
CA GLY A 154 17.74 5.73 10.77
C GLY A 154 16.29 5.66 10.31
N PHE A 155 16.01 4.66 9.46
CA PHE A 155 14.65 4.34 9.03
C PHE A 155 13.79 3.89 10.21
N ASP A 156 12.64 4.54 10.40
CA ASP A 156 11.66 4.18 11.42
C ASP A 156 10.72 3.09 10.90
N TYR A 157 11.09 1.84 11.18
CA TYR A 157 10.34 0.68 10.73
C TYR A 157 8.96 0.58 11.39
N GLN A 158 8.83 0.98 12.65
CA GLN A 158 7.57 0.99 13.37
C GLN A 158 6.59 2.00 12.75
N ALA A 159 7.05 3.23 12.49
CA ALA A 159 6.24 4.25 11.82
C ALA A 159 5.83 3.81 10.40
N TYR A 160 6.75 3.18 9.67
CA TYR A 160 6.44 2.61 8.34
C TYR A 160 5.34 1.55 8.42
N LEU A 161 5.43 0.58 9.33
CA LEU A 161 4.41 -0.45 9.51
C LEU A 161 3.07 0.15 9.94
N LYS A 162 3.08 1.13 10.87
CA LYS A 162 1.87 1.88 11.27
C LYS A 162 1.20 2.56 10.08
N SER A 163 1.97 3.16 9.16
CA SER A 163 1.42 3.77 7.94
C SER A 163 0.72 2.76 7.02
N GLN A 164 1.12 1.49 7.10
CA GLN A 164 0.51 0.37 6.37
C GLN A 164 -0.67 -0.27 7.13
N GLY A 165 -1.04 0.25 8.30
CA GLY A 165 -2.07 -0.32 9.16
C GLY A 165 -1.62 -1.56 9.93
N ILE A 166 -0.32 -1.79 10.04
CA ILE A 166 0.30 -2.91 10.78
C ILE A 166 0.82 -2.37 12.10
N TYR A 167 0.24 -2.81 13.20
CA TYR A 167 0.60 -2.31 14.53
C TYR A 167 1.50 -3.26 15.32
N ARG A 168 1.56 -4.52 14.92
CA ARG A 168 2.40 -5.53 15.55
C ARG A 168 3.04 -6.44 14.50
N THR A 169 4.20 -6.97 14.84
CA THR A 169 4.86 -8.04 14.10
C THR A 169 4.61 -9.37 14.80
N VAL A 170 4.61 -10.43 14.03
CA VAL A 170 4.35 -11.78 14.52
C VAL A 170 5.55 -12.66 14.18
N LYS A 171 6.17 -13.24 15.18
CA LYS A 171 7.24 -14.21 15.01
C LYS A 171 6.63 -15.61 15.13
N ILE A 172 6.62 -16.33 14.03
CA ILE A 172 6.11 -17.71 13.98
C ILE A 172 7.18 -18.64 14.52
N SER A 173 6.82 -19.44 15.52
CA SER A 173 7.67 -20.50 16.07
C SER A 173 7.50 -21.79 15.28
N ARG A 174 6.25 -22.12 14.92
CA ARG A 174 5.90 -23.35 14.20
C ARG A 174 4.67 -23.17 13.33
N ILE A 175 4.68 -23.79 12.15
CA ILE A 175 3.51 -23.96 11.30
C ILE A 175 2.96 -25.37 11.53
N MET A 176 1.74 -25.48 11.99
CA MET A 176 1.10 -26.75 12.31
C MET A 176 0.40 -27.34 11.09
N SER A 177 -0.36 -26.53 10.38
CA SER A 177 -1.11 -26.96 9.20
C SER A 177 -1.22 -25.83 8.17
N SER A 178 -1.48 -26.21 6.94
CA SER A 178 -1.68 -25.31 5.81
C SER A 178 -2.90 -25.78 5.01
N ARG A 179 -3.86 -24.87 4.78
CA ARG A 179 -5.08 -25.16 4.01
C ARG A 179 -5.27 -24.09 2.93
N SER A 180 -5.70 -24.53 1.75
CA SER A 180 -6.15 -23.59 0.72
C SER A 180 -7.36 -22.80 1.24
N SER A 181 -7.37 -21.51 0.96
CA SER A 181 -8.42 -20.59 1.40
C SER A 181 -9.00 -19.84 0.20
N GLN A 182 -10.27 -19.46 0.32
CA GLN A 182 -10.94 -18.60 -0.64
C GLN A 182 -11.36 -17.33 0.08
N SER A 183 -11.33 -16.20 -0.59
CA SER A 183 -11.79 -14.92 -0.08
C SER A 183 -12.72 -14.26 -1.09
N THR A 184 -13.77 -13.62 -0.59
CA THR A 184 -14.66 -12.78 -1.39
C THR A 184 -14.15 -11.35 -1.53
N ASN A 185 -13.07 -11.00 -0.85
CA ASN A 185 -12.51 -9.67 -0.87
C ASN A 185 -11.74 -9.43 -2.20
N PRO A 186 -12.10 -8.42 -3.00
CA PRO A 186 -11.44 -8.12 -4.26
C PRO A 186 -9.94 -7.80 -4.11
N PHE A 187 -9.51 -7.26 -2.98
CA PHE A 187 -8.09 -6.99 -2.71
C PHE A 187 -7.28 -8.27 -2.52
N ASP A 188 -7.88 -9.31 -1.97
CA ASP A 188 -7.21 -10.62 -1.84
C ASP A 188 -7.07 -11.29 -3.21
N TRP A 189 -8.06 -11.14 -4.06
CA TRP A 189 -8.01 -11.59 -5.44
C TRP A 189 -6.91 -10.85 -6.24
N LEU A 190 -6.77 -9.53 -6.04
CA LEU A 190 -5.67 -8.76 -6.64
C LEU A 190 -4.29 -9.23 -6.15
N SER A 191 -4.16 -9.56 -4.85
CA SER A 191 -2.94 -10.14 -4.28
C SER A 191 -2.56 -11.46 -4.97
N VAL A 192 -3.53 -12.35 -5.19
CA VAL A 192 -3.33 -13.61 -5.93
C VAL A 192 -2.87 -13.34 -7.37
N TRP A 193 -3.53 -12.44 -8.08
CA TRP A 193 -3.18 -12.10 -9.45
C TRP A 193 -1.77 -11.51 -9.56
N ARG A 194 -1.45 -10.57 -8.69
CA ARG A 194 -0.10 -9.99 -8.62
C ARG A 194 0.95 -11.07 -8.39
N ARG A 195 0.70 -11.99 -7.45
CA ARG A 195 1.63 -13.09 -7.17
C ARG A 195 1.79 -14.04 -8.34
N LYS A 196 0.71 -14.43 -9.01
CA LYS A 196 0.75 -15.26 -10.22
C LYS A 196 1.58 -14.59 -11.32
N ALA A 197 1.40 -13.30 -11.54
CA ALA A 197 2.20 -12.55 -12.52
C ALA A 197 3.70 -12.52 -12.15
N LEU A 198 4.04 -12.28 -10.87
CA LEU A 198 5.42 -12.29 -10.40
C LEU A 198 6.08 -13.66 -10.57
N VAL A 199 5.40 -14.74 -10.20
CA VAL A 199 5.91 -16.11 -10.36
C VAL A 199 6.04 -16.47 -11.83
N PHE A 200 5.08 -16.09 -12.67
CA PHE A 200 5.14 -16.30 -14.12
C PHE A 200 6.36 -15.61 -14.74
N ILE A 201 6.58 -14.33 -14.43
CA ILE A 201 7.74 -13.58 -14.94
C ILE A 201 9.05 -14.25 -14.49
N LYS A 202 9.17 -14.59 -13.21
CA LYS A 202 10.38 -15.23 -12.66
C LYS A 202 10.64 -16.64 -13.25
N SER A 203 9.61 -17.34 -13.68
CA SER A 203 9.76 -18.68 -14.29
C SER A 203 9.97 -18.66 -15.80
N THR A 204 9.51 -17.62 -16.49
CA THR A 204 9.51 -17.55 -17.96
C THR A 204 10.73 -16.83 -18.49
N PHE A 205 11.21 -15.80 -17.81
CA PHE A 205 12.29 -14.96 -18.29
C PHE A 205 13.62 -15.25 -17.58
N PRO A 206 14.77 -15.07 -18.26
CA PRO A 206 16.10 -15.17 -17.64
C PRO A 206 16.24 -14.22 -16.44
N SER A 207 17.07 -14.62 -15.46
CA SER A 207 17.23 -13.89 -14.19
C SER A 207 17.41 -12.37 -14.33
N PRO A 208 18.33 -11.82 -15.14
CA PRO A 208 18.47 -10.36 -15.25
C PRO A 208 17.20 -9.68 -15.75
N MET A 209 16.54 -10.26 -16.75
CA MET A 209 15.33 -9.70 -17.35
C MET A 209 14.12 -9.81 -16.41
N SER A 210 14.00 -10.94 -15.69
CA SER A 210 12.90 -11.15 -14.75
C SER A 210 12.96 -10.16 -13.57
N HIS A 211 14.15 -9.89 -13.02
CA HIS A 211 14.35 -8.87 -11.97
C HIS A 211 14.02 -7.47 -12.47
N TYR A 212 14.44 -7.14 -13.68
CA TYR A 212 14.10 -5.87 -14.30
C TYR A 212 12.58 -5.69 -14.45
N MET A 213 11.91 -6.70 -15.02
CA MET A 213 10.46 -6.65 -15.23
C MET A 213 9.67 -6.60 -13.92
N THR A 214 10.05 -7.39 -12.91
CA THR A 214 9.36 -7.38 -11.61
C THR A 214 9.57 -6.06 -10.87
N GLY A 215 10.76 -5.48 -10.94
CA GLY A 215 11.05 -4.16 -10.39
C GLY A 215 10.27 -3.05 -11.09
N LEU A 216 10.28 -3.04 -12.42
CA LEU A 216 9.65 -1.99 -13.23
C LEU A 216 8.12 -2.02 -13.16
N LEU A 217 7.51 -3.22 -13.29
CA LEU A 217 6.05 -3.37 -13.40
C LEU A 217 5.35 -3.45 -12.03
N PHE A 218 6.00 -4.04 -11.04
CA PHE A 218 5.39 -4.33 -9.73
C PHE A 218 6.05 -3.64 -8.56
N GLY A 219 7.19 -2.98 -8.76
CA GLY A 219 8.01 -2.42 -7.66
C GLY A 219 8.55 -3.52 -6.73
N ASP A 220 8.62 -4.78 -7.20
CA ASP A 220 9.15 -5.90 -6.43
C ASP A 220 10.68 -5.92 -6.59
N LEU A 221 11.34 -5.16 -5.72
CA LEU A 221 12.80 -5.08 -5.67
C LEU A 221 13.30 -6.24 -4.79
N ASP A 222 13.86 -7.25 -5.45
CA ASP A 222 14.49 -8.41 -4.81
C ASP A 222 15.92 -8.06 -4.35
N ILE A 223 16.53 -8.94 -3.55
CA ILE A 223 17.91 -8.74 -3.06
C ILE A 223 18.90 -8.70 -4.23
N ASP A 224 18.69 -9.59 -5.20
CA ASP A 224 19.49 -9.60 -6.43
C ASP A 224 19.39 -8.26 -7.20
N PHE A 225 18.25 -7.56 -7.06
CA PHE A 225 18.11 -6.19 -7.56
C PHE A 225 19.00 -5.19 -6.82
N ALA A 226 19.32 -5.42 -5.54
CA ALA A 226 20.18 -4.51 -4.79
C ALA A 226 21.63 -4.52 -5.33
N GLU A 227 22.11 -5.66 -5.80
CA GLU A 227 23.42 -5.77 -6.48
C GLU A 227 23.39 -5.08 -7.86
N MET A 228 22.32 -5.29 -8.62
CA MET A 228 22.11 -4.62 -9.91
C MET A 228 21.90 -3.11 -9.75
N ASN A 229 21.31 -2.68 -8.64
CA ASN A 229 21.06 -1.28 -8.34
C ASN A 229 22.35 -0.44 -8.31
N GLY A 230 23.46 -1.01 -7.81
CA GLY A 230 24.78 -0.39 -7.87
C GLY A 230 25.23 -0.12 -9.30
N LEU A 231 25.03 -1.07 -10.20
CA LEU A 231 25.37 -0.93 -11.62
C LEU A 231 24.46 0.09 -12.31
N TYR A 232 23.16 0.05 -12.09
CA TYR A 232 22.22 1.02 -12.69
C TYR A 232 22.43 2.43 -12.15
N SER A 233 22.79 2.56 -10.88
CA SER A 233 23.14 3.85 -10.28
C SER A 233 24.41 4.44 -10.91
N SER A 234 25.44 3.63 -11.13
CA SER A 234 26.68 4.05 -11.77
C SER A 234 26.48 4.46 -13.24
N LEU A 235 25.50 3.83 -13.92
CA LEU A 235 25.10 4.19 -15.29
C LEU A 235 24.09 5.36 -15.34
N GLY A 236 23.66 5.88 -14.20
CA GLY A 236 22.68 6.98 -14.12
C GLY A 236 21.26 6.63 -14.57
N ILE A 237 20.94 5.34 -14.76
CA ILE A 237 19.63 4.89 -15.27
C ILE A 237 18.68 4.39 -14.18
N ILE A 238 19.07 4.50 -12.91
CA ILE A 238 18.25 4.06 -11.78
C ILE A 238 16.88 4.71 -11.72
N HIS A 239 16.75 5.93 -12.24
CA HIS A 239 15.50 6.67 -12.30
C HIS A 239 14.41 5.98 -13.17
N LEU A 240 14.81 5.05 -14.07
CA LEU A 240 13.87 4.26 -14.87
C LEU A 240 13.04 3.30 -14.02
N PHE A 241 13.54 2.91 -12.82
CA PHE A 241 12.81 2.06 -11.87
C PHE A 241 11.87 2.86 -10.96
N ALA A 242 12.01 4.17 -10.91
CA ALA A 242 10.98 5.01 -10.33
C ALA A 242 9.77 5.01 -11.28
N LEU A 243 8.55 4.85 -10.76
CA LEU A 243 7.31 5.00 -11.53
C LEU A 243 7.34 6.38 -12.19
N SER A 244 7.75 6.42 -13.46
CA SER A 244 7.85 7.66 -14.22
C SER A 244 6.47 8.05 -14.77
N GLY A 245 6.24 9.34 -15.00
CA GLY A 245 5.03 9.83 -15.63
C GLY A 245 4.75 9.18 -17.00
N MET A 246 5.82 8.75 -17.71
CA MET A 246 5.70 8.02 -18.96
C MET A 246 5.07 6.63 -18.80
N GLN A 247 5.39 5.91 -17.72
CA GLN A 247 4.78 4.60 -17.42
C GLN A 247 3.31 4.78 -17.06
N VAL A 248 2.97 5.78 -16.24
CA VAL A 248 1.58 6.13 -15.93
C VAL A 248 0.84 6.48 -17.22
N GLY A 249 1.41 7.30 -18.10
CA GLY A 249 0.83 7.65 -19.39
C GLY A 249 0.57 6.41 -20.26
N PHE A 250 1.51 5.48 -20.34
CA PHE A 250 1.34 4.22 -21.07
C PHE A 250 0.17 3.39 -20.53
N PHE A 251 0.09 3.20 -19.20
CA PHE A 251 -1.01 2.47 -18.60
C PHE A 251 -2.36 3.18 -18.80
N MET A 252 -2.40 4.51 -18.73
CA MET A 252 -3.59 5.29 -19.01
C MET A 252 -4.05 5.12 -20.46
N ASP A 253 -3.13 5.11 -21.43
CA ASP A 253 -3.44 4.88 -22.84
C ASP A 253 -3.97 3.45 -23.10
N VAL A 254 -3.37 2.45 -22.48
CA VAL A 254 -3.87 1.07 -22.54
C VAL A 254 -5.27 0.96 -21.95
N PHE A 255 -5.50 1.57 -20.79
CA PHE A 255 -6.79 1.59 -20.12
C PHE A 255 -7.84 2.31 -20.97
N ARG A 256 -7.49 3.44 -21.59
CA ARG A 256 -8.33 4.14 -22.54
C ARG A 256 -8.77 3.27 -23.71
N LYS A 257 -7.81 2.56 -24.32
CA LYS A 257 -8.10 1.66 -25.45
C LYS A 257 -9.04 0.52 -25.02
N ILE A 258 -8.86 -0.04 -23.83
CA ILE A 258 -9.74 -1.08 -23.28
C ILE A 258 -11.16 -0.52 -23.08
N LEU A 259 -11.32 0.63 -22.45
CA LEU A 259 -12.61 1.25 -22.19
C LEU A 259 -13.36 1.58 -23.49
N LEU A 260 -12.66 2.11 -24.50
CA LEU A 260 -13.24 2.37 -25.83
C LEU A 260 -13.65 1.07 -26.53
N ARG A 261 -12.87 -0.02 -26.37
CA ARG A 261 -13.17 -1.31 -26.97
C ARG A 261 -14.38 -2.01 -26.35
N ILE A 262 -14.68 -1.72 -25.08
CA ILE A 262 -15.89 -2.16 -24.37
C ILE A 262 -17.13 -1.36 -24.80
N GLY A 263 -16.94 -0.30 -25.63
CA GLY A 263 -18.05 0.50 -26.18
C GLY A 263 -18.38 1.75 -25.36
N LEU A 264 -17.54 2.17 -24.44
CA LEU A 264 -17.72 3.44 -23.73
C LEU A 264 -17.46 4.62 -24.67
N ARG A 265 -18.25 5.69 -24.54
CA ARG A 265 -18.07 6.92 -25.30
C ARG A 265 -16.79 7.65 -24.85
N MET A 266 -16.15 8.30 -25.81
CA MET A 266 -14.93 9.08 -25.60
C MET A 266 -15.03 10.05 -24.42
N GLU A 267 -16.14 10.79 -24.35
CA GLU A 267 -16.40 11.75 -23.25
C GLU A 267 -16.45 11.09 -21.86
N THR A 268 -17.02 9.88 -21.78
CA THR A 268 -17.08 9.11 -20.52
C THR A 268 -15.69 8.59 -20.13
N VAL A 269 -14.89 8.16 -21.11
CA VAL A 269 -13.53 7.67 -20.88
C VAL A 269 -12.63 8.82 -20.43
N ASP A 270 -12.72 9.98 -21.07
CA ASP A 270 -11.94 11.17 -20.68
C ASP A 270 -12.31 11.65 -19.27
N TRP A 271 -13.60 11.56 -18.90
CA TRP A 271 -14.06 11.87 -17.54
C TRP A 271 -13.54 10.87 -16.49
N LEU A 272 -13.46 9.59 -16.83
CA LEU A 272 -12.92 8.55 -15.92
C LEU A 272 -11.41 8.65 -15.74
N GLN A 273 -10.68 9.15 -16.73
CA GLN A 273 -9.22 9.26 -16.67
C GLN A 273 -8.74 10.56 -16.03
N PHE A 274 -9.50 11.63 -16.17
CA PHE A 274 -9.15 12.97 -15.67
C PHE A 274 -10.36 13.57 -14.95
N PRO A 275 -10.72 13.08 -13.74
CA PRO A 275 -11.82 13.60 -12.94
C PRO A 275 -11.66 15.06 -12.49
#